data_2ab5b139fb08205b496f7e7dbdcceb3b
#
_entry.id   2ab5b139fb08205b496f7e7dbdcceb3b
#
_cell.length_a   1.000
_cell.length_b   1.000
_cell.length_c   1.000
_cell.angle_alpha   90.00
_cell.angle_beta   90.00
_cell.angle_gamma   90.00
#
_symmetry.space_group_name_H-M   'P 1'
#
loop_
_entity.id
_entity.type
_entity.pdbx_description
1 polymer ?
#
loop_
_entity_poly.entity_id
_entity_poly.type
_entity_poly.pdbx_seq_one_letter_code
_entity_poly.pdbx_strand_id
1 'polypeptide(L)'
;MKKSPLLATAIVAALTLAACGGSDKAASDTTAAAATGVDLVAAGCPATVSIQTDWNPEAEHGNLYQLVGPGYTVDKAKLRVSGDLMAGGKTTGVKVEIRAGGPAIGYSQVTAELYKDPSILLGFTSTDEAVAHSTDFPTQAVVAPFNINPQIIMWDPGTYPNVKTIADLKATGAKVRYFDGAAYMDYFTSTGILDKKQVDGTYDGAPASFIAAGGKDTQQGFGTAEPYAYKNLFKDWMKDVAYQYIHNAGWTAYAQSLGGTPANIAKYDNCLKALVPVIQQAAVDYVAAPDTANAIIVDAVTQYNNGW
;
A
#
# COMPACT_ATOMS: atom_id res chain seq x y z
N MET A 1 71.61 -24.17 -16.44
CA MET A 1 72.47 -23.00 -16.51
C MET A 1 71.60 -21.82 -16.12
N LYS A 2 71.68 -21.33 -14.86
CA LYS A 2 72.29 -20.03 -14.49
C LYS A 2 71.64 -18.87 -15.29
N LYS A 3 70.95 -17.90 -14.78
CA LYS A 3 71.20 -17.00 -13.63
C LYS A 3 69.95 -16.15 -13.32
N SER A 4 69.61 -15.89 -12.05
CA SER A 4 68.96 -14.68 -11.50
C SER A 4 70.05 -13.58 -11.42
N PRO A 5 69.77 -12.33 -10.94
CA PRO A 5 68.60 -11.59 -10.48
C PRO A 5 68.56 -10.13 -11.00
N LEU A 6 67.61 -9.30 -10.59
CA LEU A 6 67.86 -8.02 -9.88
C LEU A 6 66.60 -7.22 -9.59
N LEU A 7 66.52 -6.82 -8.34
CA LEU A 7 65.63 -5.81 -7.75
C LEU A 7 65.85 -4.41 -8.37
N ALA A 8 64.74 -3.64 -8.48
CA ALA A 8 64.87 -2.19 -8.44
C ALA A 8 63.56 -1.59 -7.82
N THR A 9 63.75 -1.07 -6.63
CA THR A 9 62.85 -0.19 -5.85
C THR A 9 62.89 1.20 -6.49
N ALA A 10 61.73 1.82 -6.70
CA ALA A 10 61.67 3.28 -6.89
C ALA A 10 60.42 3.84 -6.18
N ILE A 11 60.71 4.61 -5.16
CA ILE A 11 59.86 5.58 -4.46
C ILE A 11 59.82 6.84 -5.32
N VAL A 12 58.66 7.51 -5.46
CA VAL A 12 58.54 8.98 -5.56
C VAL A 12 57.05 9.38 -5.55
N ALA A 13 56.61 9.97 -4.51
CA ALA A 13 56.26 11.38 -4.32
C ALA A 13 54.83 11.81 -4.73
N ALA A 14 54.14 12.22 -3.70
CA ALA A 14 52.87 12.95 -3.72
C ALA A 14 52.97 14.26 -4.51
N LEU A 15 51.90 14.56 -5.26
CA LEU A 15 51.62 15.92 -5.71
C LEU A 15 50.13 16.21 -5.46
N THR A 16 49.91 17.07 -4.46
CA THR A 16 48.64 17.72 -4.18
C THR A 16 48.33 18.76 -5.27
N LEU A 17 47.19 18.67 -5.90
CA LEU A 17 46.60 19.78 -6.65
C LEU A 17 45.18 19.98 -6.15
N ALA A 18 44.99 21.06 -5.41
CA ALA A 18 43.69 21.62 -5.10
C ALA A 18 43.14 22.31 -6.36
N ALA A 19 41.92 21.94 -6.77
CA ALA A 19 41.12 22.75 -7.67
C ALA A 19 39.70 22.80 -7.14
N CYS A 20 39.25 24.00 -6.84
CA CYS A 20 37.87 24.33 -6.42
C CYS A 20 36.88 24.21 -7.60
N GLY A 21 35.66 23.85 -7.27
CA GLY A 21 34.49 24.26 -8.03
C GLY A 21 33.68 23.13 -8.63
N GLY A 22 32.53 22.81 -8.02
CA GLY A 22 31.51 21.96 -8.59
C GLY A 22 30.53 21.52 -7.51
N SER A 23 29.38 22.19 -7.41
CA SER A 23 28.30 21.82 -6.47
C SER A 23 27.60 20.56 -6.97
N ASP A 24 28.09 19.40 -6.59
CA ASP A 24 27.34 18.17 -6.71
C ASP A 24 26.60 17.92 -5.38
N LYS A 25 25.26 17.97 -5.45
CA LYS A 25 24.39 17.51 -4.37
C LYS A 25 24.74 16.05 -4.10
N ALA A 26 25.42 15.80 -3.01
CA ALA A 26 25.55 14.47 -2.46
C ALA A 26 24.14 13.92 -2.21
N ALA A 27 23.74 12.91 -2.98
CA ALA A 27 22.68 12.03 -2.60
C ALA A 27 23.07 11.46 -1.23
N SER A 28 22.27 11.79 -0.23
CA SER A 28 22.42 11.22 1.11
C SER A 28 22.06 9.75 0.99
N ASP A 29 23.07 8.88 0.91
CA ASP A 29 22.92 7.44 1.16
C ASP A 29 22.50 7.28 2.63
N THR A 30 21.24 7.48 2.91
CA THR A 30 20.61 6.93 4.10
C THR A 30 20.45 5.43 3.88
N THR A 31 21.51 4.68 4.07
CA THR A 31 21.42 3.27 4.44
C THR A 31 20.64 3.23 5.74
N ALA A 32 19.34 2.91 5.65
CA ALA A 32 18.53 2.60 6.81
C ALA A 32 19.23 1.45 7.52
N ALA A 33 19.83 1.73 8.68
CA ALA A 33 20.42 0.71 9.52
C ALA A 33 19.32 -0.29 9.84
N ALA A 34 19.51 -1.56 9.44
CA ALA A 34 18.58 -2.63 9.78
C ALA A 34 18.35 -2.58 11.30
N ALA A 35 17.10 -2.42 11.72
CA ALA A 35 16.70 -2.30 13.12
C ALA A 35 16.90 -3.64 13.84
N THR A 36 18.15 -4.00 14.12
CA THR A 36 18.49 -5.21 14.88
C THR A 36 18.26 -4.93 16.36
N GLY A 37 17.23 -5.53 16.95
CA GLY A 37 17.00 -5.49 18.39
C GLY A 37 16.03 -4.40 18.89
N VAL A 38 15.01 -4.07 18.12
CA VAL A 38 13.92 -3.18 18.59
C VAL A 38 13.10 -3.88 19.67
N ASP A 39 13.06 -3.29 20.85
CA ASP A 39 12.23 -3.73 21.98
C ASP A 39 10.99 -2.84 22.09
N LEU A 40 9.88 -3.32 21.53
CA LEU A 40 8.62 -2.59 21.55
C LEU A 40 7.90 -2.67 22.90
N VAL A 41 8.24 -3.65 23.75
CA VAL A 41 7.76 -3.72 25.14
C VAL A 41 8.35 -2.57 25.94
N ALA A 42 9.68 -2.39 25.85
CA ALA A 42 10.36 -1.27 26.52
C ALA A 42 9.92 0.10 25.97
N ALA A 43 9.51 0.17 24.69
CA ALA A 43 8.95 1.37 24.10
C ALA A 43 7.50 1.66 24.55
N GLY A 44 6.89 0.79 25.36
CA GLY A 44 5.53 0.98 25.88
C GLY A 44 4.43 0.68 24.87
N CYS A 45 4.72 -0.17 23.87
CA CYS A 45 3.71 -0.64 22.94
C CYS A 45 2.69 -1.58 23.62
N PRO A 46 1.45 -1.67 23.11
CA PRO A 46 0.51 -2.66 23.59
C PRO A 46 1.04 -4.08 23.31
N ALA A 47 0.64 -5.06 24.13
CA ALA A 47 1.06 -6.47 23.95
C ALA A 47 0.71 -7.02 22.56
N THR A 48 -0.32 -6.46 21.93
CA THR A 48 -0.70 -6.72 20.53
C THR A 48 -0.92 -5.38 19.82
N VAL A 49 -0.14 -5.14 18.79
CA VAL A 49 -0.33 -4.03 17.85
C VAL A 49 -1.39 -4.46 16.85
N SER A 50 -2.63 -3.98 17.02
CA SER A 50 -3.73 -4.28 16.09
C SER A 50 -3.79 -3.24 15.00
N ILE A 51 -3.82 -3.70 13.74
CA ILE A 51 -3.88 -2.86 12.55
C ILE A 51 -5.08 -3.28 11.71
N GLN A 52 -5.96 -2.33 11.41
CA GLN A 52 -7.12 -2.52 10.53
C GLN A 52 -6.73 -2.19 9.09
N THR A 53 -6.92 -3.12 8.15
CA THR A 53 -6.78 -2.83 6.72
C THR A 53 -8.10 -2.31 6.15
N ASP A 54 -8.04 -1.75 4.97
CA ASP A 54 -9.20 -1.20 4.24
C ASP A 54 -9.88 -2.25 3.34
N TRP A 55 -9.20 -3.36 3.06
CA TRP A 55 -9.71 -4.43 2.20
C TRP A 55 -9.34 -5.83 2.70
N ASN A 56 -9.65 -6.86 1.89
CA ASN A 56 -9.18 -8.23 2.09
C ASN A 56 -7.64 -8.28 2.05
N PRO A 57 -7.01 -9.37 2.58
CA PRO A 57 -5.57 -9.52 2.46
C PRO A 57 -5.12 -9.51 0.99
N GLU A 58 -4.19 -8.64 0.66
CA GLU A 58 -3.68 -8.45 -0.70
C GLU A 58 -2.25 -7.88 -0.70
N ALA A 59 -1.63 -7.78 -1.86
CA ALA A 59 -0.24 -7.33 -1.99
C ALA A 59 0.00 -5.91 -1.50
N GLU A 60 -0.99 -5.04 -1.59
CA GLU A 60 -0.94 -3.66 -1.07
C GLU A 60 -0.73 -3.62 0.44
N HIS A 61 -1.17 -4.66 1.16
CA HIS A 61 -0.95 -4.82 2.59
C HIS A 61 0.35 -5.57 2.92
N GLY A 62 1.14 -5.96 1.92
CA GLY A 62 2.31 -6.82 2.07
C GLY A 62 3.32 -6.32 3.08
N ASN A 63 3.49 -5.01 3.22
CA ASN A 63 4.33 -4.40 4.24
C ASN A 63 3.90 -4.74 5.68
N LEU A 64 2.61 -4.94 5.93
CA LEU A 64 2.10 -5.35 7.23
C LEU A 64 2.30 -6.85 7.46
N TYR A 65 2.03 -7.67 6.44
CA TYR A 65 2.26 -9.12 6.53
C TYR A 65 3.74 -9.47 6.65
N GLN A 66 4.64 -8.60 6.17
CA GLN A 66 6.09 -8.70 6.38
C GLN A 66 6.51 -8.59 7.87
N LEU A 67 5.66 -7.96 8.71
CA LEU A 67 5.88 -7.87 10.15
C LEU A 67 5.55 -9.16 10.90
N VAL A 68 4.82 -10.09 10.27
CA VAL A 68 4.28 -11.28 10.91
C VAL A 68 5.33 -12.39 10.98
N GLY A 69 5.67 -12.83 12.20
CA GLY A 69 6.64 -13.88 12.44
C GLY A 69 6.11 -15.28 12.14
N PRO A 70 7.03 -16.27 12.11
CA PRO A 70 6.66 -17.66 11.92
C PRO A 70 5.78 -18.17 13.06
N GLY A 71 4.92 -19.17 12.76
CA GLY A 71 3.98 -19.71 13.75
C GLY A 71 2.76 -18.80 14.00
N TYR A 72 2.47 -17.93 13.06
CA TYR A 72 1.26 -17.10 13.08
C TYR A 72 -0.02 -17.95 13.09
N THR A 73 -1.12 -17.31 13.42
CA THR A 73 -2.46 -17.93 13.43
C THR A 73 -3.39 -17.13 12.53
N VAL A 74 -4.30 -17.84 11.86
CA VAL A 74 -5.38 -17.26 11.07
C VAL A 74 -6.71 -17.52 11.78
N ASP A 75 -7.34 -16.46 12.28
CA ASP A 75 -8.71 -16.52 12.81
C ASP A 75 -9.69 -16.28 11.67
N LYS A 76 -10.17 -17.37 11.08
CA LYS A 76 -11.11 -17.31 9.95
C LYS A 76 -12.51 -16.80 10.32
N ALA A 77 -12.87 -16.85 11.61
CA ALA A 77 -14.17 -16.35 12.06
C ALA A 77 -14.17 -14.83 12.22
N LYS A 78 -13.01 -14.26 12.57
CA LYS A 78 -12.83 -12.81 12.74
C LYS A 78 -12.07 -12.17 11.59
N LEU A 79 -11.62 -12.96 10.61
CA LEU A 79 -10.84 -12.54 9.46
C LEU A 79 -9.58 -11.76 9.87
N ARG A 80 -8.75 -12.40 10.70
CA ARG A 80 -7.53 -11.81 11.29
C ARG A 80 -6.34 -12.75 11.18
N VAL A 81 -5.16 -12.15 10.99
CA VAL A 81 -3.87 -12.84 11.09
C VAL A 81 -3.12 -12.28 12.29
N SER A 82 -2.60 -13.14 13.16
CA SER A 82 -1.84 -12.73 14.34
C SER A 82 -0.56 -13.54 14.51
N GLY A 83 0.54 -12.87 14.84
CA GLY A 83 1.84 -13.51 15.08
C GLY A 83 2.75 -12.62 15.93
N ASP A 84 3.95 -13.08 16.19
CA ASP A 84 4.97 -12.22 16.80
C ASP A 84 5.33 -11.10 15.82
N LEU A 85 5.43 -9.85 16.31
CA LEU A 85 5.87 -8.74 15.50
C LEU A 85 7.40 -8.81 15.33
N MET A 86 7.84 -8.89 14.08
CA MET A 86 9.25 -9.06 13.73
C MET A 86 9.87 -7.75 13.26
N ALA A 87 11.14 -7.55 13.61
CA ALA A 87 11.98 -6.50 13.07
C ALA A 87 13.38 -7.05 12.80
N GLY A 88 13.87 -6.96 11.56
CA GLY A 88 15.19 -7.49 11.18
C GLY A 88 15.36 -8.98 11.50
N GLY A 89 14.33 -9.79 11.34
CA GLY A 89 14.33 -11.24 11.59
C GLY A 89 14.27 -11.63 13.08
N LYS A 90 14.05 -10.68 14.01
CA LYS A 90 13.92 -10.93 15.45
C LYS A 90 12.57 -10.48 15.96
N THR A 91 12.06 -11.16 17.01
CA THR A 91 10.85 -10.69 17.69
C THR A 91 11.12 -9.39 18.45
N THR A 92 10.13 -8.52 18.45
CA THR A 92 10.13 -7.23 19.16
C THR A 92 9.55 -7.31 20.57
N GLY A 93 9.13 -8.53 21.01
CA GLY A 93 8.50 -8.77 22.30
C GLY A 93 6.98 -8.54 22.34
N VAL A 94 6.40 -7.99 21.27
CA VAL A 94 4.94 -7.82 21.13
C VAL A 94 4.41 -8.61 19.94
N LYS A 95 3.07 -8.76 19.86
CA LYS A 95 2.40 -9.37 18.71
C LYS A 95 1.89 -8.31 17.75
N VAL A 96 1.70 -8.69 16.50
CA VAL A 96 0.90 -7.94 15.52
C VAL A 96 -0.38 -8.72 15.22
N GLU A 97 -1.49 -8.00 15.07
CA GLU A 97 -2.77 -8.51 14.58
C GLU A 97 -3.19 -7.67 13.38
N ILE A 98 -3.33 -8.30 12.21
CA ILE A 98 -3.79 -7.66 10.99
C ILE A 98 -5.24 -8.08 10.77
N ARG A 99 -6.15 -7.12 10.70
CA ARG A 99 -7.59 -7.31 10.55
C ARG A 99 -8.01 -6.97 9.12
N ALA A 100 -8.70 -7.89 8.46
CA ALA A 100 -9.24 -7.63 7.14
C ALA A 100 -10.31 -6.53 7.18
N GLY A 101 -10.35 -5.72 6.12
CA GLY A 101 -11.32 -4.66 5.90
C GLY A 101 -12.35 -5.01 4.82
N GLY A 102 -12.86 -4.00 4.12
CA GLY A 102 -13.85 -4.15 3.06
C GLY A 102 -15.09 -4.92 3.52
N PRO A 103 -15.41 -6.06 2.88
CA PRO A 103 -16.55 -6.89 3.27
C PRO A 103 -16.53 -7.34 4.74
N ALA A 104 -15.32 -7.54 5.32
CA ALA A 104 -15.17 -8.00 6.70
C ALA A 104 -15.69 -6.99 7.74
N ILE A 105 -15.75 -5.73 7.39
CA ILE A 105 -16.27 -4.62 8.21
C ILE A 105 -17.55 -4.01 7.63
N GLY A 106 -18.23 -4.73 6.70
CA GLY A 106 -19.45 -4.28 6.06
C GLY A 106 -19.27 -3.02 5.22
N TYR A 107 -18.09 -2.87 4.59
CA TYR A 107 -17.69 -1.68 3.83
C TYR A 107 -17.70 -0.38 4.65
N SER A 108 -17.62 -0.49 5.98
CA SER A 108 -17.42 0.65 6.85
C SER A 108 -16.06 1.29 6.57
N GLN A 109 -15.96 2.59 6.74
CA GLN A 109 -14.69 3.30 6.60
C GLN A 109 -13.77 2.99 7.78
N VAL A 110 -12.47 2.88 7.51
CA VAL A 110 -11.48 2.54 8.55
C VAL A 110 -11.40 3.63 9.62
N THR A 111 -11.58 4.89 9.25
CA THR A 111 -11.68 5.99 10.22
C THR A 111 -12.75 5.75 11.28
N ALA A 112 -13.93 5.25 10.89
CA ALA A 112 -15.00 4.89 11.82
C ALA A 112 -14.67 3.65 12.66
N GLU A 113 -14.00 2.64 12.08
CA GLU A 113 -13.59 1.43 12.81
C GLU A 113 -12.61 1.74 13.95
N LEU A 114 -11.69 2.70 13.77
CA LEU A 114 -10.78 3.18 14.81
C LEU A 114 -11.50 3.73 16.05
N TYR A 115 -12.73 4.24 15.86
CA TYR A 115 -13.55 4.76 16.97
C TYR A 115 -14.49 3.71 17.56
N LYS A 116 -14.92 2.72 16.77
CA LYS A 116 -15.74 1.60 17.25
C LYS A 116 -14.94 0.66 18.15
N ASP A 117 -13.66 0.42 17.83
CA ASP A 117 -12.79 -0.46 18.60
C ASP A 117 -11.47 0.25 18.97
N PRO A 118 -11.37 0.82 20.18
CA PRO A 118 -10.16 1.50 20.63
C PRO A 118 -8.92 0.61 20.77
N SER A 119 -9.05 -0.72 20.64
CA SER A 119 -7.91 -1.64 20.62
C SER A 119 -7.15 -1.59 19.29
N ILE A 120 -7.74 -1.06 18.24
CA ILE A 120 -7.06 -0.83 16.97
C ILE A 120 -6.10 0.35 17.16
N LEU A 121 -4.80 0.08 17.07
CA LEU A 121 -3.79 1.13 17.22
C LEU A 121 -3.68 1.98 15.96
N LEU A 122 -3.62 1.33 14.80
CA LEU A 122 -3.48 1.95 13.49
C LEU A 122 -4.48 1.36 12.49
N GLY A 123 -4.81 2.12 11.46
CA GLY A 123 -5.63 1.64 10.35
C GLY A 123 -5.17 2.25 9.03
N PHE A 124 -5.40 1.54 7.93
CA PHE A 124 -5.23 2.10 6.60
C PHE A 124 -6.38 3.06 6.30
N THR A 125 -6.08 4.35 6.29
CA THR A 125 -7.02 5.41 5.95
C THR A 125 -6.51 6.16 4.74
N SER A 126 -7.36 6.42 3.76
CA SER A 126 -7.00 7.36 2.71
C SER A 126 -7.01 8.80 3.26
N THR A 127 -6.14 9.66 2.73
CA THR A 127 -6.04 11.03 3.26
C THR A 127 -7.26 11.88 2.92
N ASP A 128 -7.96 11.60 1.82
CA ASP A 128 -9.23 12.23 1.47
C ASP A 128 -10.37 11.79 2.40
N GLU A 129 -10.46 10.48 2.73
CA GLU A 129 -11.37 9.98 3.77
C GLU A 129 -11.10 10.64 5.12
N ALA A 130 -9.83 10.71 5.54
CA ALA A 130 -9.43 11.33 6.78
C ALA A 130 -9.83 12.82 6.85
N VAL A 131 -9.76 13.54 5.72
CA VAL A 131 -10.21 14.94 5.62
C VAL A 131 -11.74 15.03 5.65
N ALA A 132 -12.44 14.19 4.86
CA ALA A 132 -13.90 14.19 4.79
C ALA A 132 -14.56 13.92 6.15
N HIS A 133 -13.97 13.03 6.97
CA HIS A 133 -14.49 12.63 8.28
C HIS A 133 -13.75 13.28 9.47
N SER A 134 -12.97 14.33 9.22
CA SER A 134 -12.15 14.99 10.25
C SER A 134 -12.95 15.55 11.43
N THR A 135 -14.23 15.83 11.27
CA THR A 135 -15.11 16.31 12.35
C THR A 135 -15.60 15.16 13.23
N ASP A 136 -16.04 14.06 12.61
CA ASP A 136 -16.70 12.95 13.32
C ASP A 136 -15.70 11.89 13.80
N PHE A 137 -14.70 11.61 12.97
CA PHE A 137 -13.68 10.58 13.20
C PHE A 137 -12.28 11.12 12.90
N PRO A 138 -11.80 12.15 13.63
CA PRO A 138 -10.49 12.73 13.38
C PRO A 138 -9.39 11.67 13.53
N THR A 139 -8.47 11.61 12.55
CA THR A 139 -7.33 10.71 12.55
C THR A 139 -6.03 11.47 12.31
N GLN A 140 -4.94 10.87 12.74
CA GLN A 140 -3.59 11.39 12.52
C GLN A 140 -2.75 10.30 11.86
N ALA A 141 -2.28 10.56 10.64
CA ALA A 141 -1.41 9.66 9.90
C ALA A 141 0.01 9.66 10.48
N VAL A 142 0.64 8.51 10.52
CA VAL A 142 2.02 8.32 11.01
C VAL A 142 2.95 7.74 9.94
N VAL A 143 2.42 7.02 8.94
CA VAL A 143 3.16 6.43 7.83
C VAL A 143 2.31 6.47 6.56
N ALA A 144 2.94 6.78 5.41
CA ALA A 144 2.37 6.59 4.09
C ALA A 144 3.20 5.52 3.37
N PRO A 145 2.71 4.28 3.22
CA PRO A 145 3.47 3.20 2.61
C PRO A 145 3.65 3.35 1.10
N PHE A 146 2.75 4.07 0.44
CA PHE A 146 2.83 4.35 -1.00
C PHE A 146 3.19 5.81 -1.27
N ASN A 147 4.07 6.03 -2.23
CA ASN A 147 4.39 7.38 -2.73
C ASN A 147 3.38 7.88 -3.78
N ILE A 148 2.65 6.97 -4.42
CA ILE A 148 1.60 7.25 -5.41
C ILE A 148 0.38 6.41 -5.06
N ASN A 149 -0.80 7.01 -5.13
CA ASN A 149 -2.06 6.28 -5.00
C ASN A 149 -2.17 5.23 -6.10
N PRO A 150 -2.27 3.92 -5.79
CA PRO A 150 -2.35 2.85 -6.79
C PRO A 150 -3.72 2.71 -7.44
N GLN A 151 -4.74 3.48 -7.02
CA GLN A 151 -6.06 3.47 -7.65
C GLN A 151 -5.99 3.88 -9.13
N ILE A 152 -6.77 3.20 -9.94
CA ILE A 152 -6.86 3.39 -11.40
C ILE A 152 -8.30 3.55 -11.83
N ILE A 153 -8.48 4.12 -13.03
CA ILE A 153 -9.64 3.84 -13.87
C ILE A 153 -9.12 3.03 -15.07
N MET A 154 -9.72 1.86 -15.28
CA MET A 154 -9.35 0.94 -16.35
C MET A 154 -10.44 0.82 -17.41
N TRP A 155 -10.04 0.41 -18.62
CA TRP A 155 -10.91 0.20 -19.79
C TRP A 155 -10.39 -0.91 -20.69
N ASP A 156 -11.25 -1.42 -21.56
CA ASP A 156 -10.87 -2.36 -22.61
C ASP A 156 -10.19 -1.62 -23.78
N PRO A 157 -8.89 -1.81 -24.05
CA PRO A 157 -8.22 -1.18 -25.18
C PRO A 157 -8.75 -1.66 -26.55
N GLY A 158 -9.41 -2.82 -26.59
CA GLY A 158 -10.08 -3.29 -27.81
C GLY A 158 -11.34 -2.49 -28.13
N THR A 159 -12.10 -2.12 -27.11
CA THR A 159 -13.29 -1.27 -27.26
C THR A 159 -12.92 0.20 -27.43
N TYR A 160 -11.88 0.66 -26.74
CA TYR A 160 -11.44 2.06 -26.69
C TYR A 160 -9.98 2.25 -27.13
N PRO A 161 -9.62 1.95 -28.39
CA PRO A 161 -8.22 1.93 -28.82
C PRO A 161 -7.54 3.32 -28.81
N ASN A 162 -8.34 4.39 -28.86
CA ASN A 162 -7.85 5.76 -28.88
C ASN A 162 -7.79 6.42 -27.48
N VAL A 163 -8.34 5.77 -26.44
CA VAL A 163 -8.29 6.25 -25.07
C VAL A 163 -6.91 5.99 -24.50
N LYS A 164 -6.26 7.03 -23.98
CA LYS A 164 -4.95 6.97 -23.32
C LYS A 164 -4.99 7.51 -21.90
N THR A 165 -5.99 8.34 -21.60
CA THR A 165 -6.16 8.98 -20.30
C THR A 165 -7.60 8.87 -19.82
N ILE A 166 -7.81 9.06 -18.50
CA ILE A 166 -9.15 9.13 -17.91
C ILE A 166 -9.98 10.25 -18.59
N ALA A 167 -9.35 11.36 -18.93
CA ALA A 167 -10.03 12.48 -19.59
C ALA A 167 -10.57 12.11 -20.99
N ASP A 168 -9.90 11.22 -21.72
CA ASP A 168 -10.35 10.78 -23.05
C ASP A 168 -11.68 10.00 -22.96
N LEU A 169 -11.96 9.36 -21.82
CA LEU A 169 -13.21 8.63 -21.58
C LEU A 169 -14.44 9.54 -21.68
N LYS A 170 -14.29 10.84 -21.39
CA LYS A 170 -15.40 11.80 -21.49
C LYS A 170 -16.01 11.82 -22.88
N ALA A 171 -15.18 11.86 -23.92
CA ALA A 171 -15.65 11.91 -25.30
C ALA A 171 -16.33 10.61 -25.76
N THR A 172 -16.04 9.48 -25.11
CA THR A 172 -16.63 8.18 -25.46
C THR A 172 -18.04 8.01 -24.89
N GLY A 173 -18.37 8.73 -23.82
CA GLY A 173 -19.61 8.53 -23.07
C GLY A 173 -19.68 7.19 -22.33
N ALA A 174 -18.55 6.46 -22.22
CA ALA A 174 -18.46 5.21 -21.49
C ALA A 174 -18.87 5.40 -20.03
N LYS A 175 -19.63 4.44 -19.49
CA LYS A 175 -19.96 4.41 -18.07
C LYS A 175 -18.69 4.11 -17.27
N VAL A 176 -18.45 4.89 -16.21
CA VAL A 176 -17.33 4.73 -15.28
C VAL A 176 -17.86 4.23 -13.95
N ARG A 177 -17.63 2.95 -13.64
CA ARG A 177 -18.04 2.34 -12.37
C ARG A 177 -17.00 2.61 -11.29
N TYR A 178 -17.46 3.01 -10.11
CA TYR A 178 -16.61 3.33 -8.98
C TYR A 178 -17.34 3.04 -7.66
N PHE A 179 -16.62 2.96 -6.53
CA PHE A 179 -17.23 2.94 -5.22
C PHE A 179 -17.86 4.29 -4.89
N ASP A 180 -19.14 4.28 -4.56
CA ASP A 180 -19.88 5.49 -4.18
C ASP A 180 -19.20 6.23 -3.02
N GLY A 181 -19.24 7.56 -3.07
CA GLY A 181 -18.59 8.42 -2.08
C GLY A 181 -17.08 8.61 -2.27
N ALA A 182 -16.47 8.06 -3.32
CA ALA A 182 -15.06 8.27 -3.60
C ALA A 182 -14.78 9.71 -4.06
N ALA A 183 -14.06 10.48 -3.24
CA ALA A 183 -13.84 11.91 -3.43
C ALA A 183 -13.11 12.27 -4.75
N TYR A 184 -12.28 11.36 -5.28
CA TYR A 184 -11.65 11.58 -6.60
C TYR A 184 -12.69 11.68 -7.73
N MET A 185 -13.85 11.00 -7.60
CA MET A 185 -14.89 11.07 -8.62
C MET A 185 -15.62 12.43 -8.60
N ASP A 186 -15.81 13.00 -7.41
CA ASP A 186 -16.31 14.37 -7.28
C ASP A 186 -15.33 15.37 -7.89
N TYR A 187 -14.03 15.16 -7.68
CA TYR A 187 -13.01 15.97 -8.33
C TYR A 187 -13.09 15.86 -9.87
N PHE A 188 -13.15 14.65 -10.42
CA PHE A 188 -13.21 14.44 -11.87
C PHE A 188 -14.46 15.07 -12.50
N THR A 189 -15.59 14.95 -11.82
CA THR A 189 -16.85 15.51 -12.35
C THR A 189 -16.96 17.03 -12.17
N SER A 190 -16.45 17.58 -11.08
CA SER A 190 -16.49 19.04 -10.82
C SER A 190 -15.49 19.81 -11.67
N THR A 191 -14.32 19.22 -11.96
CA THR A 191 -13.30 19.81 -12.85
C THR A 191 -13.56 19.54 -14.33
N GLY A 192 -14.57 18.74 -14.66
CA GLY A 192 -14.96 18.44 -16.04
C GLY A 192 -14.05 17.42 -16.74
N ILE A 193 -13.25 16.66 -16.01
CA ILE A 193 -12.47 15.51 -16.53
C ILE A 193 -13.45 14.43 -17.02
N LEU A 194 -14.52 14.17 -16.25
CA LEU A 194 -15.62 13.28 -16.62
C LEU A 194 -16.97 14.02 -16.54
N ASP A 195 -17.97 13.52 -17.26
CA ASP A 195 -19.35 14.01 -17.11
C ASP A 195 -20.08 13.29 -15.98
N LYS A 196 -20.87 14.02 -15.17
CA LYS A 196 -21.70 13.42 -14.10
C LYS A 196 -22.63 12.31 -14.57
N LYS A 197 -23.13 12.39 -15.81
CA LYS A 197 -24.05 11.40 -16.38
C LYS A 197 -23.39 10.05 -16.75
N GLN A 198 -22.04 9.99 -16.82
CA GLN A 198 -21.32 8.77 -17.17
C GLN A 198 -20.76 8.04 -15.95
N VAL A 199 -20.80 8.62 -14.76
CA VAL A 199 -20.27 7.98 -13.55
C VAL A 199 -21.38 7.18 -12.84
N ASP A 200 -21.01 6.00 -12.30
CA ASP A 200 -21.94 5.03 -11.70
C ASP A 200 -21.31 4.44 -10.43
N GLY A 201 -21.85 4.84 -9.26
CA GLY A 201 -21.38 4.44 -7.93
C GLY A 201 -21.72 3.01 -7.53
N THR A 202 -22.07 2.12 -8.46
CA THR A 202 -22.51 0.74 -8.16
C THR A 202 -21.41 -0.29 -8.22
N TYR A 203 -20.15 0.10 -8.25
CA TYR A 203 -19.03 -0.85 -8.16
C TYR A 203 -18.96 -1.47 -6.77
N ASP A 204 -18.81 -2.77 -6.72
CA ASP A 204 -18.81 -3.59 -5.50
C ASP A 204 -17.49 -4.35 -5.27
N GLY A 205 -16.46 -4.05 -6.07
CA GLY A 205 -15.17 -4.75 -6.04
C GLY A 205 -15.12 -5.99 -6.93
N ALA A 206 -16.24 -6.41 -7.55
CA ALA A 206 -16.29 -7.60 -8.37
C ALA A 206 -16.12 -7.30 -9.88
N PRO A 207 -15.54 -8.23 -10.67
CA PRO A 207 -15.32 -8.06 -12.10
C PRO A 207 -16.60 -8.24 -12.95
N ALA A 208 -17.66 -8.76 -12.35
CA ALA A 208 -18.84 -9.26 -13.07
C ALA A 208 -19.49 -8.19 -13.97
N SER A 209 -19.67 -6.98 -13.47
CA SER A 209 -20.32 -5.90 -14.22
C SER A 209 -19.50 -5.44 -15.44
N PHE A 210 -18.19 -5.33 -15.30
CA PHE A 210 -17.29 -4.96 -16.39
C PHE A 210 -17.26 -6.04 -17.48
N ILE A 211 -17.17 -7.32 -17.07
CA ILE A 211 -17.16 -8.46 -17.99
C ILE A 211 -18.51 -8.59 -18.71
N ALA A 212 -19.63 -8.48 -17.99
CA ALA A 212 -20.96 -8.53 -18.58
C ALA A 212 -21.23 -7.40 -19.58
N ALA A 213 -20.65 -6.21 -19.35
CA ALA A 213 -20.71 -5.11 -20.30
C ALA A 213 -19.82 -5.33 -21.55
N GLY A 214 -19.03 -6.41 -21.58
CA GLY A 214 -18.12 -6.72 -22.70
C GLY A 214 -17.05 -5.65 -22.92
N GLY A 215 -16.62 -4.98 -21.85
CA GLY A 215 -15.63 -3.89 -21.91
C GLY A 215 -16.19 -2.55 -22.43
N LYS A 216 -17.51 -2.41 -22.53
CA LYS A 216 -18.15 -1.11 -22.88
C LYS A 216 -18.20 -0.16 -21.69
N ASP A 217 -18.23 -0.68 -20.47
CA ASP A 217 -18.06 0.10 -19.26
C ASP A 217 -16.57 0.23 -18.95
N THR A 218 -16.23 1.22 -18.15
CA THR A 218 -14.91 1.40 -17.55
C THR A 218 -15.06 1.29 -16.04
N GLN A 219 -13.99 1.04 -15.30
CA GLN A 219 -14.12 0.68 -13.91
C GLN A 219 -12.93 1.14 -13.08
N GLN A 220 -13.21 1.50 -11.83
CA GLN A 220 -12.19 1.64 -10.79
C GLN A 220 -11.48 0.29 -10.56
N GLY A 221 -10.25 0.36 -10.11
CA GLY A 221 -9.47 -0.77 -9.63
C GLY A 221 -8.16 -0.28 -9.01
N PHE A 222 -7.26 -1.21 -8.76
CA PHE A 222 -5.90 -0.95 -8.30
C PHE A 222 -4.90 -1.45 -9.33
N GLY A 223 -3.93 -0.64 -9.70
CA GLY A 223 -2.92 -0.97 -10.71
C GLY A 223 -2.05 -2.18 -10.35
N THR A 224 -2.04 -2.55 -9.08
CA THR A 224 -1.33 -3.68 -8.48
C THR A 224 -2.12 -5.00 -8.55
N ALA A 225 -3.43 -4.97 -8.76
CA ALA A 225 -4.30 -6.15 -8.72
C ALA A 225 -5.05 -6.39 -10.04
N GLU A 226 -5.99 -5.51 -10.42
CA GLU A 226 -6.92 -5.76 -11.52
C GLU A 226 -6.25 -6.03 -12.87
N PRO A 227 -5.19 -5.32 -13.32
CA PRO A 227 -4.59 -5.61 -14.62
C PRO A 227 -4.10 -7.06 -14.73
N TYR A 228 -3.52 -7.60 -13.65
CA TYR A 228 -3.10 -8.99 -13.60
C TYR A 228 -4.29 -9.94 -13.55
N ALA A 229 -5.27 -9.68 -12.68
CA ALA A 229 -6.43 -10.55 -12.48
C ALA A 229 -7.29 -10.66 -13.75
N TYR A 230 -7.55 -9.56 -14.43
CA TYR A 230 -8.31 -9.57 -15.69
C TYR A 230 -7.58 -10.34 -16.79
N LYS A 231 -6.27 -10.20 -16.88
CA LYS A 231 -5.48 -10.91 -17.88
C LYS A 231 -5.37 -12.42 -17.61
N ASN A 232 -5.26 -12.83 -16.34
CA ASN A 232 -4.76 -14.17 -16.01
C ASN A 232 -5.74 -15.02 -15.20
N LEU A 233 -6.71 -14.43 -14.49
CA LEU A 233 -7.54 -15.15 -13.54
C LEU A 233 -9.03 -15.21 -13.94
N PHE A 234 -9.59 -14.14 -14.50
CA PHE A 234 -11.02 -14.10 -14.83
C PHE A 234 -11.28 -14.77 -16.20
N LYS A 235 -11.69 -16.05 -16.15
CA LYS A 235 -11.83 -16.93 -17.33
C LYS A 235 -12.75 -16.34 -18.43
N ASP A 236 -13.73 -15.53 -18.05
CA ASP A 236 -14.66 -14.91 -18.98
C ASP A 236 -14.10 -13.63 -19.62
N TRP A 237 -12.87 -13.24 -19.25
CA TRP A 237 -12.18 -12.08 -19.83
C TRP A 237 -10.85 -12.44 -20.48
N MET A 238 -9.82 -12.83 -19.71
CA MET A 238 -8.51 -13.35 -20.15
C MET A 238 -7.78 -12.48 -21.18
N LYS A 239 -7.85 -11.16 -21.04
CA LYS A 239 -7.13 -10.19 -21.90
C LYS A 239 -6.69 -8.97 -21.11
N ASP A 240 -5.77 -8.21 -21.67
CA ASP A 240 -5.27 -6.99 -21.05
C ASP A 240 -6.39 -5.94 -20.87
N VAL A 241 -6.26 -5.13 -19.86
CA VAL A 241 -6.95 -3.85 -19.69
C VAL A 241 -5.94 -2.72 -19.78
N ALA A 242 -6.33 -1.59 -20.36
CA ALA A 242 -5.59 -0.34 -20.26
C ALA A 242 -6.10 0.48 -19.08
N TYR A 243 -5.25 1.34 -18.51
CA TYR A 243 -5.63 2.14 -17.36
C TYR A 243 -4.77 3.40 -17.21
N GLN A 244 -5.24 4.30 -16.38
CA GLN A 244 -4.45 5.41 -15.85
C GLN A 244 -4.65 5.49 -14.34
N TYR A 245 -3.56 5.79 -13.61
CA TYR A 245 -3.65 6.12 -12.19
C TYR A 245 -4.45 7.42 -11.99
N ILE A 246 -5.34 7.44 -11.01
CA ILE A 246 -6.10 8.65 -10.64
C ILE A 246 -5.16 9.77 -10.20
N HIS A 247 -4.01 9.41 -9.60
CA HIS A 247 -2.93 10.34 -9.27
C HIS A 247 -2.46 11.14 -10.49
N ASN A 248 -2.24 10.45 -11.62
CA ASN A 248 -1.79 11.09 -12.88
C ASN A 248 -2.89 11.91 -13.56
N ALA A 249 -4.13 11.75 -13.15
CA ALA A 249 -5.26 12.59 -13.57
C ALA A 249 -5.51 13.78 -12.62
N GLY A 250 -4.61 14.01 -11.65
CA GLY A 250 -4.60 15.18 -10.77
C GLY A 250 -5.08 14.92 -9.33
N TRP A 251 -5.51 13.72 -9.00
CA TRP A 251 -5.90 13.37 -7.64
C TRP A 251 -4.73 12.75 -6.86
N THR A 252 -4.03 13.56 -6.07
CA THR A 252 -2.76 13.20 -5.43
C THR A 252 -2.87 12.76 -3.97
N ALA A 253 -4.09 12.42 -3.50
CA ALA A 253 -4.30 11.88 -2.15
C ALA A 253 -3.57 10.54 -1.97
N TYR A 254 -3.12 10.24 -0.75
CA TYR A 254 -2.61 8.91 -0.39
C TYR A 254 -3.79 7.96 -0.15
N ALA A 255 -3.78 6.79 -0.79
CA ALA A 255 -4.86 5.81 -0.65
C ALA A 255 -4.84 5.09 0.70
N GLN A 256 -3.68 4.77 1.23
CA GLN A 256 -3.51 3.87 2.36
C GLN A 256 -2.46 4.41 3.33
N SER A 257 -2.70 5.57 3.92
CA SER A 257 -1.86 6.02 5.02
C SER A 257 -2.23 5.26 6.31
N LEU A 258 -1.23 4.85 7.09
CA LEU A 258 -1.46 4.31 8.42
C LEU A 258 -1.68 5.47 9.39
N GLY A 259 -2.86 5.50 9.99
CA GLY A 259 -3.26 6.51 10.96
C GLY A 259 -3.93 5.89 12.17
N GLY A 260 -4.04 6.69 13.23
CA GLY A 260 -4.74 6.32 14.46
C GLY A 260 -5.59 7.47 14.97
N THR A 261 -6.40 7.22 15.99
CA THR A 261 -7.10 8.30 16.68
C THR A 261 -6.10 9.21 17.41
N PRO A 262 -6.33 10.52 17.51
CA PRO A 262 -5.42 11.41 18.24
C PRO A 262 -5.14 10.93 19.67
N ALA A 263 -6.12 10.32 20.34
CA ALA A 263 -5.98 9.77 21.67
C ALA A 263 -4.98 8.58 21.70
N ASN A 264 -5.08 7.64 20.76
CA ASN A 264 -4.13 6.52 20.66
C ASN A 264 -2.73 6.98 20.25
N ILE A 265 -2.63 7.94 19.30
CA ILE A 265 -1.35 8.53 18.91
C ILE A 265 -0.65 9.18 20.11
N ALA A 266 -1.36 9.99 20.89
CA ALA A 266 -0.80 10.63 22.08
C ALA A 266 -0.43 9.60 23.17
N LYS A 267 -1.30 8.60 23.41
CA LYS A 267 -1.07 7.56 24.42
C LYS A 267 0.15 6.71 24.12
N TYR A 268 0.37 6.37 22.84
CA TYR A 268 1.40 5.46 22.38
C TYR A 268 2.55 6.15 21.64
N ASP A 269 2.79 7.43 21.89
CA ASP A 269 3.80 8.24 21.19
C ASP A 269 5.20 7.58 21.17
N ASN A 270 5.69 7.10 22.31
CA ASN A 270 6.99 6.44 22.39
C ASN A 270 7.00 5.09 21.62
N CYS A 271 5.90 4.35 21.70
CA CYS A 271 5.71 3.13 20.92
C CYS A 271 5.77 3.44 19.42
N LEU A 272 5.03 4.44 18.96
CA LEU A 272 4.97 4.82 17.55
C LEU A 272 6.32 5.32 17.01
N LYS A 273 7.09 6.05 17.81
CA LYS A 273 8.45 6.45 17.44
C LYS A 273 9.39 5.25 17.20
N ALA A 274 9.18 4.14 17.89
CA ALA A 274 9.92 2.90 17.68
C ALA A 274 9.31 2.02 16.59
N LEU A 275 7.99 1.96 16.48
CA LEU A 275 7.26 1.10 15.56
C LEU A 275 7.27 1.62 14.11
N VAL A 276 7.15 2.93 13.90
CA VAL A 276 7.10 3.52 12.54
C VAL A 276 8.33 3.15 11.70
N PRO A 277 9.57 3.26 12.19
CA PRO A 277 10.74 2.78 11.46
C PRO A 277 10.70 1.29 11.11
N VAL A 278 10.11 0.46 11.99
CA VAL A 278 9.93 -0.98 11.73
C VAL A 278 8.95 -1.21 10.57
N ILE A 279 7.83 -0.49 10.55
CA ILE A 279 6.84 -0.57 9.45
C ILE A 279 7.47 -0.08 8.13
N GLN A 280 8.25 1.00 8.16
CA GLN A 280 8.93 1.51 6.99
C GLN A 280 9.96 0.52 6.45
N GLN A 281 10.75 -0.11 7.34
CA GLN A 281 11.70 -1.14 6.93
C GLN A 281 10.97 -2.38 6.38
N ALA A 282 9.85 -2.78 6.97
CA ALA A 282 9.06 -3.89 6.46
C ALA A 282 8.52 -3.63 5.03
N ALA A 283 8.23 -2.39 4.66
CA ALA A 283 7.88 -2.05 3.29
C ALA A 283 9.06 -2.23 2.33
N VAL A 284 10.27 -1.84 2.74
CA VAL A 284 11.49 -2.06 1.95
C VAL A 284 11.78 -3.56 1.80
N ASP A 285 11.68 -4.32 2.91
CA ASP A 285 11.93 -5.75 2.94
C ASP A 285 10.91 -6.51 2.08
N TYR A 286 9.64 -6.13 2.12
CA TYR A 286 8.58 -6.71 1.29
C TYR A 286 8.85 -6.52 -0.20
N VAL A 287 9.23 -5.32 -0.63
CA VAL A 287 9.56 -5.05 -2.03
C VAL A 287 10.79 -5.85 -2.47
N ALA A 288 11.76 -6.05 -1.59
CA ALA A 288 12.98 -6.80 -1.88
C ALA A 288 12.76 -8.32 -1.89
N ALA A 289 11.91 -8.85 -1.00
CA ALA A 289 11.68 -10.29 -0.82
C ALA A 289 10.23 -10.58 -0.38
N PRO A 290 9.25 -10.53 -1.29
CA PRO A 290 7.83 -10.60 -0.97
C PRO A 290 7.30 -11.99 -0.59
N ASP A 291 8.05 -13.06 -0.88
CA ASP A 291 7.55 -14.45 -0.86
C ASP A 291 6.94 -14.86 0.48
N THR A 292 7.59 -14.50 1.59
CA THR A 292 7.10 -14.87 2.94
C THR A 292 5.77 -14.16 3.26
N ALA A 293 5.69 -12.87 3.02
CA ALA A 293 4.47 -12.09 3.25
C ALA A 293 3.35 -12.54 2.31
N ASN A 294 3.64 -12.78 1.04
CA ASN A 294 2.68 -13.28 0.06
C ASN A 294 2.16 -14.68 0.44
N ALA A 295 3.01 -15.56 0.98
CA ALA A 295 2.56 -16.86 1.48
C ALA A 295 1.54 -16.73 2.63
N ILE A 296 1.75 -15.78 3.55
CA ILE A 296 0.80 -15.49 4.64
C ILE A 296 -0.52 -14.92 4.08
N ILE A 297 -0.45 -14.01 3.11
CA ILE A 297 -1.63 -13.44 2.44
C ILE A 297 -2.45 -14.55 1.77
N VAL A 298 -1.81 -15.41 0.98
CA VAL A 298 -2.47 -16.52 0.29
C VAL A 298 -3.08 -17.51 1.27
N ASP A 299 -2.38 -17.84 2.36
CA ASP A 299 -2.90 -18.71 3.42
C ASP A 299 -4.13 -18.08 4.09
N ALA A 300 -4.08 -16.80 4.44
CA ALA A 300 -5.20 -16.07 5.04
C ALA A 300 -6.42 -16.05 4.11
N VAL A 301 -6.25 -15.68 2.84
CA VAL A 301 -7.35 -15.67 1.83
C VAL A 301 -7.94 -17.06 1.66
N THR A 302 -7.09 -18.09 1.59
CA THR A 302 -7.54 -19.48 1.45
C THR A 302 -8.40 -19.92 2.65
N GLN A 303 -7.95 -19.60 3.86
CA GLN A 303 -8.67 -19.97 5.09
C GLN A 303 -9.95 -19.15 5.29
N TYR A 304 -9.97 -17.88 4.89
CA TYR A 304 -11.17 -17.04 4.97
C TYR A 304 -12.28 -17.55 4.05
N ASN A 305 -11.92 -18.09 2.89
CA ASN A 305 -12.85 -18.68 1.91
C ASN A 305 -14.08 -17.79 1.66
N ASN A 306 -13.84 -16.50 1.50
CA ASN A 306 -14.89 -15.48 1.36
C ASN A 306 -15.09 -14.98 -0.09
N GLY A 307 -14.48 -15.68 -1.05
CA GLY A 307 -14.62 -15.39 -2.49
C GLY A 307 -13.57 -14.41 -3.04
N TRP A 308 -12.61 -14.00 -2.20
CA TRP A 308 -11.49 -13.16 -2.60
C TRP A 308 -10.33 -14.00 -3.18
#